data_4f7250717914dd582204c60327fd7feb
#
_entry.id   4f7250717914dd582204c60327fd7feb
#
_cell.length_a   1.000
_cell.length_b   1.000
_cell.length_c   1.000
_cell.angle_alpha   90.00
_cell.angle_beta   90.00
_cell.angle_gamma   90.00
#
_symmetry.space_group_name_H-M   'P 1'
#
loop_
_entity.id
_entity.type
_entity.pdbx_description
1 polymer ?
#
loop_
_entity_poly.entity_id
_entity_poly.type
_entity_poly.pdbx_seq_one_letter_code
_entity_poly.pdbx_strand_id
1 'polypeptide(L)'
;AKEVPDTLLLAEAFWMMEGYFVRTLGMHRVYNSAFMNMLKKEENQKYRDSVKNTIKFDPQILKRYVNFMNNPDEDTAVAQFGKDDKYFGVCTLMITMPGLPMFGHGQIEGFTEKYGMEFTKAYKNETPDQNLVNRHWHDIFPLMKKRYIFANVDNFLFYDVWDNGGVNENIFAYSNSCGNEYAVVFYNNKYDRAQGWIKQSCEYAVKVGSGDETHTEMRSKSISEGLNLSYDDNKFCIFKEHRTGLWFIRRSKEICEKGMFIALNGFEYQVYTEIHEVEDTADHRYQILCDTLQGRGCYDLEIEWQELCYRDLYQSFAAFATSVIPEIHGMLNPVTDEKPTAAQLKKQVKALVDSCKNAAINFYTTANNFAQDVELPEAEKQYTNFAKLLEKLVLLAAEKPAKKPEDVMAALKKAKDTDSFIKTLATTKPELYEQLACYAIIKSYADAGLSERWAFERKFNEYFH
;
A
#
# COMPACT_ATOMS: atom_id res chain seq x y z
N ALA A 1 8.13 -12.84 -42.49
CA ALA A 1 6.84 -12.45 -41.90
C ALA A 1 5.64 -12.94 -42.67
N LYS A 2 5.65 -12.97 -44.02
CA LYS A 2 4.51 -13.48 -44.81
C LYS A 2 4.34 -14.99 -44.67
N GLU A 3 5.44 -15.73 -44.54
CA GLU A 3 5.43 -17.20 -44.44
C GLU A 3 5.23 -17.70 -43.01
N VAL A 4 5.60 -16.88 -42.00
CA VAL A 4 5.48 -17.19 -40.57
C VAL A 4 4.91 -15.98 -39.86
N PRO A 5 3.61 -15.74 -39.89
CA PRO A 5 2.97 -14.52 -39.41
C PRO A 5 3.13 -14.28 -37.88
N ASP A 6 3.32 -15.33 -37.10
CA ASP A 6 3.46 -15.26 -35.64
C ASP A 6 4.92 -15.06 -35.17
N THR A 7 5.85 -14.89 -36.12
CA THR A 7 7.27 -14.69 -35.79
C THR A 7 7.54 -13.26 -35.35
N LEU A 8 8.14 -13.12 -34.15
CA LEU A 8 8.67 -11.84 -33.67
C LEU A 8 10.05 -11.61 -34.28
N LEU A 9 10.20 -10.49 -35.01
CA LEU A 9 11.51 -10.00 -35.50
C LEU A 9 12.08 -9.00 -34.50
N LEU A 10 13.10 -9.43 -33.77
CA LEU A 10 13.85 -8.61 -32.82
C LEU A 10 15.18 -8.21 -33.44
N ALA A 11 15.41 -6.91 -33.56
CA ALA A 11 16.67 -6.37 -34.06
C ALA A 11 17.60 -6.00 -32.92
N GLU A 12 18.87 -6.28 -33.12
CA GLU A 12 19.96 -5.68 -32.35
C GLU A 12 20.51 -4.51 -33.14
N ALA A 13 20.36 -3.30 -32.60
CA ALA A 13 20.80 -2.06 -33.22
C ALA A 13 21.71 -1.31 -32.27
N PHE A 14 22.78 -0.75 -32.81
CA PHE A 14 23.77 0.02 -32.07
C PHE A 14 23.68 1.49 -32.43
N TRP A 15 24.08 2.38 -31.49
CA TRP A 15 24.34 3.78 -31.75
C TRP A 15 23.16 4.60 -32.27
N MET A 16 22.01 4.51 -31.61
CA MET A 16 20.80 5.27 -31.95
C MET A 16 20.22 4.97 -33.35
N MET A 17 20.50 3.80 -33.88
CA MET A 17 19.91 3.30 -35.15
C MET A 17 18.55 2.60 -34.92
N GLU A 18 18.06 2.54 -33.69
CA GLU A 18 16.83 1.83 -33.32
C GLU A 18 15.63 2.31 -34.14
N GLY A 19 15.54 3.63 -34.38
CA GLY A 19 14.48 4.22 -35.19
C GLY A 19 14.53 3.77 -36.66
N TYR A 20 15.71 3.57 -37.24
CA TYR A 20 15.90 3.09 -38.60
C TYR A 20 15.42 1.63 -38.74
N PHE A 21 15.81 0.75 -37.81
CA PHE A 21 15.41 -0.65 -37.82
C PHE A 21 13.89 -0.82 -37.69
N VAL A 22 13.25 -0.02 -36.85
CA VAL A 22 11.80 -0.07 -36.67
C VAL A 22 11.06 0.50 -37.86
N ARG A 23 11.45 1.70 -38.34
CA ARG A 23 10.68 2.45 -39.34
C ARG A 23 10.98 2.00 -40.77
N THR A 24 12.27 1.83 -41.08
CA THR A 24 12.70 1.56 -42.45
C THR A 24 12.76 0.07 -42.74
N LEU A 25 13.28 -0.72 -41.81
CA LEU A 25 13.41 -2.16 -41.97
C LEU A 25 12.22 -2.95 -41.47
N GLY A 26 11.25 -2.32 -40.80
CA GLY A 26 10.00 -2.95 -40.38
C GLY A 26 10.15 -4.00 -39.25
N MET A 27 11.21 -3.91 -38.45
CA MET A 27 11.41 -4.80 -37.29
C MET A 27 10.32 -4.61 -36.26
N HIS A 28 9.85 -5.71 -35.67
CA HIS A 28 8.78 -5.69 -34.68
C HIS A 28 9.25 -5.13 -33.35
N ARG A 29 10.50 -5.44 -32.98
CA ARG A 29 11.15 -5.00 -31.75
C ARG A 29 12.62 -4.67 -32.00
N VAL A 30 13.18 -3.81 -31.16
CA VAL A 30 14.60 -3.45 -31.18
C VAL A 30 15.10 -3.26 -29.75
N TYR A 31 16.31 -3.72 -29.44
CA TYR A 31 16.94 -3.51 -28.14
C TYR A 31 17.17 -2.03 -27.87
N ASN A 32 16.78 -1.59 -26.68
CA ASN A 32 16.98 -0.21 -26.21
C ASN A 32 18.29 -0.10 -25.41
N SER A 33 19.42 -0.12 -26.09
CA SER A 33 20.73 -0.01 -25.45
C SER A 33 20.93 1.34 -24.75
N ALA A 34 20.27 2.40 -25.24
CA ALA A 34 20.30 3.73 -24.61
C ALA A 34 19.70 3.70 -23.21
N PHE A 35 18.61 2.95 -22.99
CA PHE A 35 18.00 2.74 -21.68
C PHE A 35 19.02 2.23 -20.67
N MET A 36 19.64 1.11 -20.94
CA MET A 36 20.60 0.49 -20.03
C MET A 36 21.82 1.40 -19.78
N ASN A 37 22.48 1.84 -20.86
CA ASN A 37 23.75 2.56 -20.77
C ASN A 37 23.64 3.93 -20.11
N MET A 38 22.61 4.71 -20.49
CA MET A 38 22.43 6.06 -19.96
C MET A 38 21.97 6.04 -18.48
N LEU A 39 21.09 5.10 -18.11
CA LEU A 39 20.64 4.97 -16.71
C LEU A 39 21.77 4.45 -15.81
N LYS A 40 22.57 3.49 -16.27
CA LYS A 40 23.77 3.02 -15.55
C LYS A 40 24.73 4.17 -15.23
N LYS A 41 25.00 5.03 -16.22
CA LYS A 41 25.93 6.16 -16.11
C LYS A 41 25.33 7.42 -15.49
N GLU A 42 24.02 7.40 -15.14
CA GLU A 42 23.28 8.57 -14.65
C GLU A 42 23.30 9.74 -15.65
N GLU A 43 23.35 9.45 -16.94
CA GLU A 43 23.20 10.43 -18.01
C GLU A 43 21.71 10.78 -18.21
N ASN A 44 21.09 11.24 -17.14
CA ASN A 44 19.64 11.35 -17.01
C ASN A 44 19.03 12.32 -18.03
N GLN A 45 19.63 13.51 -18.19
CA GLN A 45 19.17 14.48 -19.18
C GLN A 45 19.18 13.88 -20.59
N LYS A 46 20.28 13.21 -20.99
CA LYS A 46 20.38 12.60 -22.31
C LYS A 46 19.28 11.56 -22.56
N TYR A 47 19.01 10.72 -21.57
CA TYR A 47 17.96 9.70 -21.72
C TYR A 47 16.57 10.34 -21.74
N ARG A 48 16.31 11.35 -20.90
CA ARG A 48 15.05 12.12 -20.94
C ARG A 48 14.86 12.79 -22.29
N ASP A 49 15.89 13.44 -22.82
CA ASP A 49 15.86 14.06 -24.16
C ASP A 49 15.63 13.04 -25.27
N SER A 50 16.21 11.86 -25.18
CA SER A 50 15.94 10.75 -26.10
C SER A 50 14.46 10.35 -26.07
N VAL A 51 13.86 10.20 -24.89
CA VAL A 51 12.43 9.89 -24.75
C VAL A 51 11.57 11.02 -25.32
N LYS A 52 11.86 12.29 -24.96
CA LYS A 52 11.13 13.48 -25.47
C LYS A 52 11.19 13.56 -26.99
N ASN A 53 12.37 13.40 -27.58
CA ASN A 53 12.54 13.43 -29.04
C ASN A 53 11.79 12.29 -29.72
N THR A 54 11.77 11.12 -29.10
CA THR A 54 11.02 9.96 -29.62
C THR A 54 9.53 10.22 -29.62
N ILE A 55 8.94 10.72 -28.54
CA ILE A 55 7.50 11.00 -28.47
C ILE A 55 7.09 12.19 -29.36
N LYS A 56 7.96 13.18 -29.52
CA LYS A 56 7.75 14.31 -30.47
C LYS A 56 7.79 13.85 -31.92
N PHE A 57 8.56 12.83 -32.21
CA PHE A 57 8.64 12.29 -33.56
C PHE A 57 7.52 11.29 -33.87
N ASP A 58 7.42 10.21 -33.11
CA ASP A 58 6.37 9.19 -33.18
C ASP A 58 6.36 8.35 -31.89
N PRO A 59 5.39 8.53 -30.98
CA PRO A 59 5.28 7.75 -29.73
C PRO A 59 5.28 6.24 -29.95
N GLN A 60 4.77 5.75 -31.12
CA GLN A 60 4.72 4.32 -31.44
C GLN A 60 6.09 3.63 -31.49
N ILE A 61 7.16 4.41 -31.60
CA ILE A 61 8.53 3.89 -31.53
C ILE A 61 8.84 3.34 -30.14
N LEU A 62 8.43 4.04 -29.07
CA LEU A 62 8.63 3.57 -27.68
C LEU A 62 8.03 2.17 -27.47
N LYS A 63 6.86 1.91 -28.06
CA LYS A 63 6.19 0.62 -27.98
C LYS A 63 7.01 -0.52 -28.56
N ARG A 64 7.92 -0.22 -29.48
CA ARG A 64 8.76 -1.20 -30.17
C ARG A 64 10.08 -1.48 -29.45
N TYR A 65 10.43 -0.71 -28.43
CA TYR A 65 11.65 -0.95 -27.66
C TYR A 65 11.54 -2.20 -26.79
N VAL A 66 12.67 -2.89 -26.65
CA VAL A 66 12.90 -3.91 -25.63
C VAL A 66 13.81 -3.27 -24.58
N ASN A 67 13.24 -2.94 -23.43
CA ASN A 67 13.98 -2.36 -22.31
C ASN A 67 14.62 -3.48 -21.49
N PHE A 68 15.89 -3.36 -21.18
CA PHE A 68 16.63 -4.39 -20.46
C PHE A 68 17.72 -3.78 -19.56
N MET A 69 18.11 -4.49 -18.53
CA MET A 69 19.21 -4.12 -17.63
C MET A 69 20.49 -4.85 -17.95
N ASN A 70 20.40 -6.02 -18.54
CA ASN A 70 21.50 -6.80 -19.09
C ASN A 70 21.00 -7.74 -20.19
N ASN A 71 21.92 -8.22 -21.02
CA ASN A 71 21.72 -9.26 -22.02
C ASN A 71 22.98 -10.16 -22.05
N PRO A 72 23.10 -11.17 -22.92
CA PRO A 72 24.27 -12.03 -22.97
C PRO A 72 25.61 -11.29 -23.25
N ASP A 73 25.57 -10.16 -23.93
CA ASP A 73 26.77 -9.41 -24.31
C ASP A 73 27.21 -8.36 -23.29
N GLU A 74 26.29 -8.00 -22.36
CA GLU A 74 26.55 -6.99 -21.34
C GLU A 74 26.94 -7.62 -20.00
N ASP A 75 27.51 -6.82 -19.10
CA ASP A 75 27.71 -7.23 -17.71
C ASP A 75 26.37 -7.54 -17.04
N THR A 76 26.42 -8.38 -16.00
CA THR A 76 25.21 -8.75 -15.26
C THR A 76 24.50 -7.53 -14.67
N ALA A 77 23.19 -7.59 -14.48
CA ALA A 77 22.40 -6.48 -13.95
C ALA A 77 22.91 -6.00 -12.58
N VAL A 78 23.32 -6.95 -11.72
CA VAL A 78 23.88 -6.61 -10.40
C VAL A 78 25.27 -5.99 -10.49
N ALA A 79 26.08 -6.33 -11.47
CA ALA A 79 27.36 -5.66 -11.72
C ALA A 79 27.16 -4.23 -12.22
N GLN A 80 26.12 -3.97 -12.99
CA GLN A 80 25.83 -2.68 -13.58
C GLN A 80 25.12 -1.70 -12.64
N PHE A 81 24.18 -2.19 -11.80
CA PHE A 81 23.27 -1.35 -11.01
C PHE A 81 23.32 -1.62 -9.50
N GLY A 82 24.14 -2.59 -9.04
CA GLY A 82 24.12 -3.05 -7.66
C GLY A 82 22.90 -3.90 -7.33
N LYS A 83 22.50 -3.96 -6.05
CA LYS A 83 21.36 -4.76 -5.55
C LYS A 83 20.34 -3.93 -4.78
N ASP A 84 20.60 -2.62 -4.67
CA ASP A 84 19.83 -1.69 -3.84
C ASP A 84 18.82 -0.88 -4.66
N ASP A 85 18.45 0.30 -4.18
CA ASP A 85 17.39 1.13 -4.77
C ASP A 85 17.66 1.55 -6.22
N LYS A 86 18.92 1.77 -6.62
CA LYS A 86 19.25 2.06 -8.01
C LYS A 86 18.83 0.90 -8.94
N TYR A 87 19.14 -0.34 -8.55
CA TYR A 87 18.74 -1.52 -9.31
C TYR A 87 17.23 -1.60 -9.45
N PHE A 88 16.48 -1.47 -8.33
CA PHE A 88 15.03 -1.58 -8.34
C PHE A 88 14.34 -0.39 -9.01
N GLY A 89 14.91 0.82 -8.92
CA GLY A 89 14.42 1.98 -9.65
C GLY A 89 14.54 1.81 -11.16
N VAL A 90 15.69 1.36 -11.65
CA VAL A 90 15.90 1.07 -13.09
C VAL A 90 15.03 -0.13 -13.52
N CYS A 91 14.91 -1.18 -12.70
CA CYS A 91 14.02 -2.30 -12.98
C CYS A 91 12.55 -1.85 -13.06
N THR A 92 12.13 -0.93 -12.17
CA THR A 92 10.78 -0.33 -12.23
C THR A 92 10.57 0.43 -13.53
N LEU A 93 11.52 1.28 -13.95
CA LEU A 93 11.43 1.92 -15.27
C LEU A 93 11.34 0.88 -16.40
N MET A 94 12.17 -0.16 -16.35
CA MET A 94 12.19 -1.23 -17.36
C MET A 94 10.80 -1.85 -17.56
N ILE A 95 10.08 -2.08 -16.47
CA ILE A 95 8.78 -2.75 -16.52
C ILE A 95 7.59 -1.79 -16.66
N THR A 96 7.75 -0.50 -16.43
CA THR A 96 6.65 0.47 -16.45
C THR A 96 6.74 1.48 -17.62
N MET A 97 7.89 1.61 -18.29
CA MET A 97 7.97 2.32 -19.57
C MET A 97 7.28 1.51 -20.68
N PRO A 98 6.72 2.18 -21.73
CA PRO A 98 6.19 1.48 -22.89
C PRO A 98 7.22 0.56 -23.55
N GLY A 99 6.74 -0.46 -24.26
CA GLY A 99 7.60 -1.45 -24.92
C GLY A 99 7.57 -2.81 -24.26
N LEU A 100 8.60 -3.60 -24.43
CA LEU A 100 8.73 -4.95 -23.89
C LEU A 100 9.85 -4.99 -22.84
N PRO A 101 9.59 -5.31 -21.58
CA PRO A 101 10.66 -5.55 -20.62
C PRO A 101 11.30 -6.92 -20.88
N MET A 102 12.61 -6.99 -20.78
CA MET A 102 13.39 -8.22 -20.88
C MET A 102 14.27 -8.40 -19.65
N PHE A 103 14.08 -9.49 -18.95
CA PHE A 103 14.97 -9.91 -17.86
C PHE A 103 16.08 -10.78 -18.42
N GLY A 104 17.31 -10.39 -18.15
CA GLY A 104 18.48 -11.18 -18.51
C GLY A 104 18.64 -12.40 -17.60
N HIS A 105 19.41 -13.39 -18.06
CA HIS A 105 19.74 -14.58 -17.27
C HIS A 105 20.36 -14.19 -15.92
N GLY A 106 19.87 -14.79 -14.84
CA GLY A 106 20.35 -14.55 -13.48
C GLY A 106 20.05 -13.17 -12.89
N GLN A 107 19.32 -12.31 -13.59
CA GLN A 107 19.01 -10.97 -13.12
C GLN A 107 18.17 -10.99 -11.82
N ILE A 108 17.16 -11.86 -11.76
CA ILE A 108 16.27 -11.98 -10.60
C ILE A 108 17.00 -12.64 -9.42
N GLU A 109 17.81 -13.64 -9.73
CA GLU A 109 18.59 -14.42 -8.76
C GLU A 109 19.81 -13.63 -8.24
N GLY A 110 20.22 -12.56 -8.94
CA GLY A 110 21.39 -11.77 -8.58
C GLY A 110 22.71 -12.43 -8.90
N PHE A 111 22.77 -13.26 -9.96
CA PHE A 111 23.98 -13.91 -10.40
C PHE A 111 25.01 -12.91 -10.93
N THR A 112 26.27 -13.21 -10.65
CA THR A 112 27.42 -12.35 -11.01
C THR A 112 28.21 -12.86 -12.20
N GLU A 113 27.99 -14.10 -12.61
CA GLU A 113 28.64 -14.64 -13.78
C GLU A 113 27.99 -14.11 -15.05
N LYS A 114 28.81 -13.49 -15.92
CA LYS A 114 28.38 -13.14 -17.26
C LYS A 114 28.26 -14.38 -18.11
N TYR A 115 27.09 -14.61 -18.69
CA TYR A 115 26.78 -15.78 -19.49
C TYR A 115 26.58 -15.39 -20.95
N GLY A 116 27.67 -15.33 -21.70
CA GLY A 116 27.67 -14.99 -23.12
C GLY A 116 27.54 -16.23 -24.03
N MET A 117 27.36 -15.99 -25.34
CA MET A 117 27.22 -17.07 -26.32
C MET A 117 28.47 -17.96 -26.49
N GLU A 118 29.63 -17.44 -26.11
CA GLU A 118 30.91 -18.17 -26.10
C GLU A 118 31.05 -19.21 -24.98
N PHE A 119 30.18 -19.21 -23.98
CA PHE A 119 30.24 -20.12 -22.87
C PHE A 119 29.38 -21.39 -23.11
N THR A 120 29.97 -22.54 -22.92
CA THR A 120 29.27 -23.83 -23.04
C THR A 120 28.70 -24.32 -21.71
N LYS A 121 29.17 -23.78 -20.59
CA LYS A 121 28.71 -24.10 -19.22
C LYS A 121 29.03 -22.97 -18.26
N ALA A 122 28.33 -22.95 -17.13
CA ALA A 122 28.64 -22.07 -16.02
C ALA A 122 29.99 -22.47 -15.37
N TYR A 123 30.79 -21.47 -15.00
CA TYR A 123 32.03 -21.65 -14.26
C TYR A 123 31.80 -21.50 -12.75
N LYS A 124 30.82 -20.73 -12.34
CA LYS A 124 30.45 -20.52 -10.94
C LYS A 124 29.22 -21.37 -10.58
N ASN A 125 29.20 -21.88 -9.39
CA ASN A 125 28.00 -22.50 -8.80
C ASN A 125 27.35 -21.51 -7.86
N GLU A 126 26.63 -20.56 -8.45
CA GLU A 126 25.97 -19.47 -7.72
C GLU A 126 24.61 -19.93 -7.18
N THR A 127 24.27 -19.46 -5.99
CA THR A 127 22.93 -19.63 -5.39
C THR A 127 22.17 -18.33 -5.45
N PRO A 128 20.83 -18.35 -5.63
CA PRO A 128 20.02 -17.15 -5.65
C PRO A 128 20.16 -16.31 -4.37
N ASP A 129 20.32 -15.01 -4.54
CA ASP A 129 20.23 -14.04 -3.46
C ASP A 129 18.76 -13.87 -3.05
N GLN A 130 18.39 -14.53 -1.97
CA GLN A 130 16.99 -14.61 -1.54
C GLN A 130 16.41 -13.23 -1.20
N ASN A 131 17.21 -12.29 -0.70
CA ASN A 131 16.75 -10.93 -0.43
C ASN A 131 16.39 -10.20 -1.73
N LEU A 132 17.21 -10.33 -2.76
CA LEU A 132 16.93 -9.76 -4.08
C LEU A 132 15.68 -10.39 -4.70
N VAL A 133 15.56 -11.71 -4.64
CA VAL A 133 14.39 -12.46 -5.12
C VAL A 133 13.12 -12.00 -4.40
N ASN A 134 13.13 -11.93 -3.07
CA ASN A 134 11.98 -11.49 -2.28
C ASN A 134 11.57 -10.06 -2.62
N ARG A 135 12.53 -9.17 -2.86
CA ARG A 135 12.24 -7.80 -3.27
C ARG A 135 11.63 -7.75 -4.68
N HIS A 136 12.04 -8.60 -5.62
CA HIS A 136 11.35 -8.75 -6.91
C HIS A 136 9.90 -9.18 -6.74
N TRP A 137 9.63 -10.14 -5.85
CA TRP A 137 8.27 -10.59 -5.55
C TRP A 137 7.40 -9.48 -4.99
N HIS A 138 7.96 -8.58 -4.19
CA HIS A 138 7.24 -7.48 -3.59
C HIS A 138 7.11 -6.26 -4.52
N ASP A 139 8.22 -5.78 -5.09
CA ASP A 139 8.26 -4.50 -5.79
C ASP A 139 7.96 -4.63 -7.30
N ILE A 140 8.37 -5.72 -7.95
CA ILE A 140 8.42 -5.84 -9.42
C ILE A 140 7.28 -6.70 -9.98
N PHE A 141 7.11 -7.91 -9.47
CA PHE A 141 6.16 -8.86 -10.07
C PHE A 141 4.69 -8.44 -9.97
N PRO A 142 4.21 -7.75 -8.91
CA PRO A 142 2.85 -7.23 -8.91
C PRO A 142 2.61 -6.19 -10.02
N LEU A 143 3.60 -5.33 -10.31
CA LEU A 143 3.54 -4.38 -11.43
C LEU A 143 3.59 -5.10 -12.79
N MET A 144 4.36 -6.19 -12.91
CA MET A 144 4.38 -7.02 -14.11
C MET A 144 3.00 -7.65 -14.39
N LYS A 145 2.24 -8.02 -13.36
CA LYS A 145 0.85 -8.49 -13.54
C LYS A 145 -0.08 -7.40 -14.07
N LYS A 146 0.23 -6.13 -13.81
CA LYS A 146 -0.48 -4.95 -14.34
C LYS A 146 0.19 -4.36 -15.59
N ARG A 147 1.04 -5.12 -16.29
CA ARG A 147 1.83 -4.63 -17.44
C ARG A 147 0.96 -4.02 -18.54
N TYR A 148 -0.29 -4.46 -18.69
CA TYR A 148 -1.24 -3.91 -19.66
C TYR A 148 -1.48 -2.40 -19.50
N ILE A 149 -1.35 -1.83 -18.29
CA ILE A 149 -1.45 -0.39 -18.06
C ILE A 149 -0.28 0.35 -18.72
N PHE A 150 0.91 -0.24 -18.72
CA PHE A 150 2.17 0.40 -19.09
C PHE A 150 2.64 0.08 -20.51
N ALA A 151 2.13 -1.00 -21.13
CA ALA A 151 2.68 -1.54 -22.37
C ALA A 151 2.47 -0.65 -23.59
N ASN A 152 1.39 0.14 -23.58
CA ASN A 152 0.96 0.96 -24.72
C ASN A 152 1.42 2.40 -24.58
N VAL A 153 1.32 3.17 -25.67
CA VAL A 153 1.73 4.57 -25.77
C VAL A 153 0.56 5.54 -25.95
N ASP A 154 -0.66 5.01 -26.11
CA ASP A 154 -1.82 5.83 -26.49
C ASP A 154 -2.21 6.82 -25.40
N ASN A 155 -1.97 6.47 -24.12
CA ASN A 155 -2.20 7.31 -22.96
C ASN A 155 -0.91 7.60 -22.18
N PHE A 156 0.24 7.29 -22.77
CA PHE A 156 1.54 7.58 -22.13
C PHE A 156 1.85 9.07 -22.19
N LEU A 157 2.07 9.67 -21.02
CA LEU A 157 2.43 11.08 -20.86
C LEU A 157 3.73 11.17 -20.08
N PHE A 158 4.72 11.83 -20.65
CA PHE A 158 6.02 12.07 -20.01
C PHE A 158 6.09 13.50 -19.50
N TYR A 159 6.62 13.71 -18.27
CA TYR A 159 6.60 15.02 -17.62
C TYR A 159 8.02 15.52 -17.33
N ASP A 160 8.18 16.84 -17.41
CA ASP A 160 9.28 17.54 -16.76
C ASP A 160 8.90 17.82 -15.30
N VAL A 161 9.85 17.58 -14.40
CA VAL A 161 9.70 17.87 -12.98
C VAL A 161 10.33 19.22 -12.69
N TRP A 162 9.52 20.18 -12.27
CA TRP A 162 9.93 21.57 -12.06
C TRP A 162 10.21 21.80 -10.57
N ASP A 163 11.40 22.30 -10.26
CA ASP A 163 11.81 22.82 -8.94
C ASP A 163 12.24 24.29 -9.09
N ASN A 164 12.55 24.95 -7.99
CA ASN A 164 12.77 26.41 -7.82
C ASN A 164 13.71 27.12 -8.82
N GLY A 165 14.22 26.49 -9.79
CA GLY A 165 15.13 27.11 -10.78
C GLY A 165 15.07 26.50 -12.17
N GLY A 166 14.27 25.46 -12.39
CA GLY A 166 14.20 24.80 -13.69
C GLY A 166 13.76 23.36 -13.62
N VAL A 167 14.02 22.62 -14.68
CA VAL A 167 13.70 21.20 -14.76
C VAL A 167 14.75 20.40 -13.99
N ASN A 168 14.27 19.52 -13.10
CA ASN A 168 15.12 18.54 -12.44
C ASN A 168 15.30 17.32 -13.35
N GLU A 169 16.46 17.27 -14.02
CA GLU A 169 16.75 16.23 -14.99
C GLU A 169 17.02 14.84 -14.38
N ASN A 170 17.16 14.73 -13.08
CA ASN A 170 17.41 13.47 -12.41
C ASN A 170 16.14 12.66 -12.14
N ILE A 171 14.96 13.30 -12.22
CA ILE A 171 13.68 12.65 -11.98
C ILE A 171 13.02 12.25 -13.29
N PHE A 172 12.72 10.98 -13.43
CA PHE A 172 11.82 10.43 -14.45
C PHE A 172 10.40 10.45 -13.92
N ALA A 173 9.49 11.09 -14.66
CA ALA A 173 8.08 11.20 -14.27
C ALA A 173 7.20 10.95 -15.48
N TYR A 174 6.25 10.03 -15.37
CA TYR A 174 5.29 9.73 -16.43
C TYR A 174 4.02 9.10 -15.88
N SER A 175 2.95 9.20 -16.64
CA SER A 175 1.69 8.50 -16.40
C SER A 175 1.31 7.64 -17.59
N ASN A 176 0.52 6.61 -17.34
CA ASN A 176 -0.10 5.81 -18.38
C ASN A 176 -1.44 5.24 -17.87
N SER A 177 -2.28 4.75 -18.77
CA SER A 177 -3.56 4.16 -18.40
C SER A 177 -4.03 3.11 -19.42
N CYS A 178 -4.90 2.23 -18.95
CA CYS A 178 -5.62 1.26 -19.76
C CYS A 178 -7.04 1.11 -19.22
N GLY A 179 -8.04 1.46 -20.05
CA GLY A 179 -9.42 1.56 -19.57
C GLY A 179 -9.54 2.60 -18.46
N ASN A 180 -10.06 2.19 -17.31
CA ASN A 180 -10.24 3.04 -16.12
C ASN A 180 -9.12 2.83 -15.08
N GLU A 181 -8.06 2.17 -15.44
CA GLU A 181 -6.91 1.98 -14.57
C GLU A 181 -5.79 2.93 -14.96
N TYR A 182 -5.32 3.72 -13.98
CA TYR A 182 -4.31 4.76 -14.16
C TYR A 182 -3.09 4.45 -13.28
N ALA A 183 -1.92 4.88 -13.75
CA ALA A 183 -0.69 4.81 -12.97
C ALA A 183 0.16 6.05 -13.19
N VAL A 184 0.88 6.46 -12.15
CA VAL A 184 1.91 7.51 -12.20
C VAL A 184 3.19 6.94 -11.62
N VAL A 185 4.30 7.16 -12.32
CA VAL A 185 5.61 6.62 -11.93
C VAL A 185 6.59 7.77 -11.77
N PHE A 186 7.35 7.72 -10.69
CA PHE A 186 8.46 8.61 -10.40
C PHE A 186 9.71 7.80 -10.06
N TYR A 187 10.86 8.24 -10.55
CA TYR A 187 12.16 7.69 -10.18
C TYR A 187 13.24 8.75 -10.19
N ASN A 188 13.96 8.90 -9.10
CA ASN A 188 15.15 9.73 -9.01
C ASN A 188 16.40 8.88 -9.30
N ASN A 189 16.99 9.02 -10.47
CA ASN A 189 18.21 8.29 -10.83
C ASN A 189 19.49 9.05 -10.44
N LYS A 190 19.55 9.50 -9.19
CA LYS A 190 20.70 10.17 -8.58
C LYS A 190 20.75 9.85 -7.09
N TYR A 191 21.95 9.87 -6.50
CA TYR A 191 22.12 9.64 -5.07
C TYR A 191 21.54 10.76 -4.22
N ASP A 192 21.56 11.99 -4.71
CA ASP A 192 21.05 13.16 -3.99
C ASP A 192 19.52 13.16 -3.95
N ARG A 193 18.95 13.75 -2.89
CA ARG A 193 17.52 14.01 -2.80
C ARG A 193 17.09 14.97 -3.92
N ALA A 194 15.95 14.68 -4.51
CA ALA A 194 15.35 15.48 -5.57
C ALA A 194 13.84 15.67 -5.30
N GLN A 195 13.31 16.83 -5.73
CA GLN A 195 11.89 17.16 -5.57
C GLN A 195 11.42 18.06 -6.71
N GLY A 196 10.13 18.25 -6.80
CA GLY A 196 9.53 19.21 -7.73
C GLY A 196 8.06 18.89 -8.04
N TRP A 197 7.51 19.62 -8.99
CA TRP A 197 6.13 19.54 -9.43
C TRP A 197 6.04 19.01 -10.86
N ILE A 198 5.07 18.16 -11.13
CA ILE A 198 4.60 17.86 -12.47
C ILE A 198 3.22 18.47 -12.68
N LYS A 199 2.97 19.07 -13.83
CA LYS A 199 1.65 19.63 -14.17
C LYS A 199 1.29 19.33 -15.61
N GLN A 200 2.12 19.79 -16.55
CA GLN A 200 1.91 19.62 -17.99
C GLN A 200 2.89 18.59 -18.54
N SER A 201 2.40 17.69 -19.40
CA SER A 201 3.27 16.74 -20.09
C SER A 201 4.17 17.44 -21.11
N CYS A 202 5.28 16.77 -21.42
CA CYS A 202 6.05 17.11 -22.62
C CYS A 202 5.14 16.92 -23.85
N GLU A 203 5.44 17.70 -24.90
CA GLU A 203 4.73 17.57 -26.17
C GLU A 203 4.99 16.20 -26.83
N TYR A 204 3.95 15.64 -27.43
CA TYR A 204 4.01 14.39 -28.17
C TYR A 204 3.23 14.50 -29.49
N ALA A 205 3.67 13.75 -30.49
CA ALA A 205 3.05 13.73 -31.80
C ALA A 205 1.77 12.89 -31.82
N VAL A 206 0.72 13.44 -32.41
CA VAL A 206 -0.54 12.75 -32.69
C VAL A 206 -0.83 12.82 -34.17
N LYS A 207 -1.09 11.67 -34.79
CA LYS A 207 -1.54 11.63 -36.21
C LYS A 207 -3.03 11.92 -36.25
N VAL A 208 -3.39 12.94 -37.04
CA VAL A 208 -4.76 13.41 -37.21
C VAL A 208 -5.13 13.34 -38.67
N GLY A 209 -6.39 13.03 -38.98
CA GLY A 209 -6.87 12.85 -40.35
C GLY A 209 -6.87 11.40 -40.80
N SER A 210 -7.22 11.15 -42.05
CA SER A 210 -7.27 9.85 -42.66
C SER A 210 -6.77 9.87 -44.13
N GLY A 211 -6.15 8.80 -44.57
CA GLY A 211 -5.63 8.70 -45.94
C GLY A 211 -4.55 9.77 -46.24
N ASP A 212 -4.66 10.41 -47.39
CA ASP A 212 -3.70 11.40 -47.87
C ASP A 212 -3.75 12.74 -47.11
N GLU A 213 -4.78 12.98 -46.27
CA GLU A 213 -4.94 14.17 -45.43
C GLU A 213 -4.34 13.96 -44.02
N THR A 214 -3.64 12.87 -43.79
CA THR A 214 -3.02 12.60 -42.50
C THR A 214 -1.86 13.58 -42.24
N HIS A 215 -1.94 14.33 -41.16
CA HIS A 215 -0.87 15.22 -40.68
C HIS A 215 -0.56 14.97 -39.21
N THR A 216 0.56 15.53 -38.74
CA THR A 216 1.00 15.39 -37.36
C THR A 216 0.73 16.67 -36.59
N GLU A 217 0.02 16.58 -35.45
CA GLU A 217 -0.14 17.66 -34.50
C GLU A 217 0.68 17.38 -33.25
N MET A 218 1.23 18.46 -32.67
CA MET A 218 1.88 18.39 -31.35
C MET A 218 0.84 18.66 -30.29
N ARG A 219 0.72 17.76 -29.31
CA ARG A 219 -0.22 17.88 -28.21
C ARG A 219 0.51 17.69 -26.87
N SER A 220 -0.07 18.27 -25.83
CA SER A 220 0.30 18.01 -24.44
C SER A 220 -0.96 17.94 -23.60
N LYS A 221 -0.89 17.26 -22.46
CA LYS A 221 -2.00 17.15 -21.50
C LYS A 221 -1.50 17.45 -20.10
N SER A 222 -2.36 18.01 -19.27
CA SER A 222 -2.09 18.08 -17.84
C SER A 222 -2.14 16.72 -17.18
N ILE A 223 -1.52 16.58 -16.00
CA ILE A 223 -1.62 15.34 -15.22
C ILE A 223 -3.08 15.03 -14.85
N SER A 224 -3.89 16.06 -14.58
CA SER A 224 -5.30 15.87 -14.29
C SER A 224 -6.09 15.31 -15.49
N GLU A 225 -5.80 15.80 -16.71
CA GLU A 225 -6.38 15.20 -17.93
C GLU A 225 -5.89 13.76 -18.15
N GLY A 226 -4.61 13.50 -17.89
CA GLY A 226 -4.03 12.16 -17.98
C GLY A 226 -4.64 11.15 -17.01
N LEU A 227 -5.11 11.62 -15.86
CA LEU A 227 -5.78 10.83 -14.82
C LEU A 227 -7.31 10.94 -14.85
N ASN A 228 -7.87 11.67 -15.83
CA ASN A 228 -9.30 11.90 -15.99
C ASN A 228 -9.97 12.52 -14.75
N LEU A 229 -9.31 13.51 -14.13
CA LEU A 229 -9.81 14.21 -12.95
C LEU A 229 -10.66 15.42 -13.32
N SER A 230 -11.67 15.69 -12.52
CA SER A 230 -12.58 16.81 -12.69
C SER A 230 -12.07 18.08 -11.99
N TYR A 231 -12.30 19.24 -12.58
CA TYR A 231 -12.11 20.54 -11.92
C TYR A 231 -13.31 20.85 -11.03
N ASP A 232 -13.37 20.21 -9.86
CA ASP A 232 -14.51 20.27 -8.96
C ASP A 232 -14.03 20.27 -7.49
N ASP A 233 -14.57 21.15 -6.66
CA ASP A 233 -14.23 21.30 -5.25
C ASP A 233 -14.76 20.13 -4.39
N ASN A 234 -15.80 19.43 -4.88
CA ASN A 234 -16.46 18.34 -4.19
C ASN A 234 -15.89 16.95 -4.55
N LYS A 235 -14.79 16.93 -5.32
CA LYS A 235 -14.17 15.69 -5.77
C LYS A 235 -12.74 15.51 -5.27
N PHE A 236 -12.42 14.27 -4.97
CA PHE A 236 -11.14 13.87 -4.39
C PHE A 236 -10.53 12.72 -5.19
N CYS A 237 -9.24 12.85 -5.49
CA CYS A 237 -8.44 11.81 -6.10
C CYS A 237 -7.82 10.94 -5.00
N ILE A 238 -8.11 9.65 -5.03
CA ILE A 238 -7.54 8.63 -4.16
C ILE A 238 -6.57 7.80 -4.97
N PHE A 239 -5.41 7.47 -4.40
CA PHE A 239 -4.39 6.65 -5.05
C PHE A 239 -3.53 5.93 -4.02
N LYS A 240 -2.92 4.81 -4.45
CA LYS A 240 -2.08 3.96 -3.60
C LYS A 240 -0.65 3.93 -4.08
N GLU A 241 0.30 4.13 -3.19
CA GLU A 241 1.71 3.89 -3.48
C GLU A 241 2.00 2.39 -3.39
N HIS A 242 2.56 1.85 -4.47
CA HIS A 242 2.70 0.42 -4.67
C HIS A 242 3.61 -0.27 -3.64
N ARG A 243 4.79 0.32 -3.35
CA ARG A 243 5.82 -0.29 -2.51
C ARG A 243 5.46 -0.26 -1.02
N THR A 244 4.97 0.87 -0.55
CA THR A 244 4.59 1.06 0.86
C THR A 244 3.19 0.57 1.17
N GLY A 245 2.34 0.43 0.15
CA GLY A 245 0.93 0.11 0.30
C GLY A 245 0.09 1.26 0.88
N LEU A 246 0.66 2.45 1.02
CA LEU A 246 -0.02 3.60 1.60
C LEU A 246 -1.02 4.21 0.62
N TRP A 247 -2.19 4.54 1.11
CA TRP A 247 -3.22 5.29 0.43
C TRP A 247 -3.04 6.79 0.65
N PHE A 248 -3.33 7.56 -0.39
CA PHE A 248 -3.28 9.01 -0.39
C PHE A 248 -4.60 9.57 -0.89
N ILE A 249 -4.94 10.76 -0.41
CA ILE A 249 -6.10 11.52 -0.87
C ILE A 249 -5.69 12.97 -1.15
N ARG A 250 -6.16 13.53 -2.25
CA ARG A 250 -5.95 14.93 -2.66
C ARG A 250 -7.23 15.49 -3.24
N ARG A 251 -7.45 16.79 -3.13
CA ARG A 251 -8.51 17.47 -3.87
C ARG A 251 -8.24 17.39 -5.37
N SER A 252 -9.20 16.90 -6.16
CA SER A 252 -9.06 16.84 -7.63
C SER A 252 -8.75 18.20 -8.23
N LYS A 253 -9.44 19.25 -7.78
CA LYS A 253 -9.21 20.64 -8.19
C LYS A 253 -7.77 21.09 -7.90
N GLU A 254 -7.19 20.73 -6.75
CA GLU A 254 -5.82 21.09 -6.44
C GLU A 254 -4.83 20.47 -7.43
N ILE A 255 -5.03 19.19 -7.80
CA ILE A 255 -4.21 18.54 -8.84
C ILE A 255 -4.38 19.23 -10.19
N CYS A 256 -5.60 19.67 -10.54
CA CYS A 256 -5.83 20.43 -11.77
C CYS A 256 -5.10 21.78 -11.77
N GLU A 257 -5.08 22.48 -10.66
CA GLU A 257 -4.49 23.83 -10.54
C GLU A 257 -2.97 23.79 -10.40
N LYS A 258 -2.46 22.93 -9.51
CA LYS A 258 -1.03 22.90 -9.11
C LYS A 258 -0.24 21.77 -9.73
N GLY A 259 -0.91 20.67 -10.11
CA GLY A 259 -0.25 19.41 -10.47
C GLY A 259 0.03 18.53 -9.26
N MET A 260 1.00 17.62 -9.38
CA MET A 260 1.44 16.74 -8.29
C MET A 260 2.87 17.09 -7.86
N PHE A 261 3.05 17.24 -6.55
CA PHE A 261 4.37 17.41 -5.94
C PHE A 261 4.96 16.05 -5.60
N ILE A 262 6.26 15.91 -5.86
CA ILE A 262 7.03 14.73 -5.48
C ILE A 262 8.34 15.14 -4.79
N ALA A 263 8.73 14.37 -3.78
CA ALA A 263 10.04 14.45 -3.14
C ALA A 263 10.57 13.02 -2.97
N LEU A 264 11.76 12.77 -3.49
CA LEU A 264 12.39 11.45 -3.54
C LEU A 264 13.78 11.52 -2.93
N ASN A 265 14.15 10.53 -2.16
CA ASN A 265 15.52 10.32 -1.72
C ASN A 265 16.39 9.82 -2.88
N GLY A 266 17.66 9.58 -2.62
CA GLY A 266 18.57 9.05 -3.64
C GLY A 266 18.12 7.69 -4.16
N PHE A 267 18.00 7.55 -5.47
CA PHE A 267 17.55 6.35 -6.19
C PHE A 267 16.15 5.86 -5.80
N GLU A 268 15.38 6.69 -5.09
CA GLU A 268 13.99 6.33 -4.72
C GLU A 268 13.07 6.36 -5.94
N TYR A 269 12.16 5.39 -5.99
CA TYR A 269 11.08 5.32 -6.95
C TYR A 269 9.75 5.17 -6.23
N GLN A 270 8.70 5.72 -6.83
CA GLN A 270 7.32 5.60 -6.36
C GLN A 270 6.41 5.30 -7.54
N VAL A 271 5.52 4.34 -7.38
CA VAL A 271 4.53 3.98 -8.38
C VAL A 271 3.15 4.08 -7.75
N TYR A 272 2.38 5.05 -8.22
CA TYR A 272 1.00 5.22 -7.81
C TYR A 272 0.08 4.46 -8.74
N THR A 273 -0.77 3.64 -8.15
CA THR A 273 -1.78 2.82 -8.83
C THR A 273 -3.13 2.95 -8.11
N GLU A 274 -4.15 2.24 -8.59
CA GLU A 274 -5.50 2.27 -8.00
C GLU A 274 -6.05 3.70 -7.91
N ILE A 275 -5.68 4.54 -8.88
CA ILE A 275 -6.04 5.96 -8.95
C ILE A 275 -7.50 6.06 -9.39
N HIS A 276 -8.32 6.71 -8.58
CA HIS A 276 -9.72 6.96 -8.90
C HIS A 276 -10.22 8.24 -8.23
N GLU A 277 -11.25 8.83 -8.83
CA GLU A 277 -11.91 10.00 -8.30
C GLU A 277 -13.19 9.60 -7.55
N VAL A 278 -13.42 10.22 -6.40
CA VAL A 278 -14.63 10.05 -5.60
C VAL A 278 -15.29 11.42 -5.37
N GLU A 279 -16.61 11.43 -5.27
CA GLU A 279 -17.38 12.59 -4.83
C GLU A 279 -17.50 12.58 -3.31
N ASP A 280 -17.46 13.77 -2.69
CA ASP A 280 -17.59 13.86 -1.24
C ASP A 280 -18.97 13.40 -0.76
N THR A 281 -19.00 12.88 0.42
CA THR A 281 -20.23 12.39 1.05
C THR A 281 -20.94 13.50 1.81
N ALA A 282 -22.21 13.29 2.17
CA ALA A 282 -23.01 14.30 2.89
C ALA A 282 -22.42 14.69 4.27
N ASP A 283 -21.62 13.79 4.86
CA ASP A 283 -20.88 14.02 6.11
C ASP A 283 -19.47 14.59 5.90
N HIS A 284 -19.14 15.02 4.67
CA HIS A 284 -17.85 15.57 4.28
C HIS A 284 -16.64 14.69 4.57
N ARG A 285 -16.82 13.39 4.45
CA ARG A 285 -15.81 12.38 4.79
C ARG A 285 -14.48 12.60 4.09
N TYR A 286 -14.48 12.73 2.77
CA TYR A 286 -13.25 12.85 2.00
C TYR A 286 -12.57 14.20 2.18
N GLN A 287 -13.35 15.26 2.36
CA GLN A 287 -12.85 16.57 2.73
C GLN A 287 -12.11 16.52 4.07
N ILE A 288 -12.74 15.96 5.11
CA ILE A 288 -12.17 15.86 6.45
C ILE A 288 -10.91 14.99 6.45
N LEU A 289 -10.93 13.85 5.75
CA LEU A 289 -9.75 12.99 5.58
C LEU A 289 -8.60 13.73 4.89
N CYS A 290 -8.89 14.43 3.79
CA CYS A 290 -7.88 15.18 3.04
C CYS A 290 -7.25 16.29 3.91
N ASP A 291 -8.07 17.03 4.64
CA ASP A 291 -7.62 18.12 5.52
C ASP A 291 -6.84 17.59 6.75
N THR A 292 -7.20 16.42 7.26
CA THR A 292 -6.50 15.79 8.39
C THR A 292 -5.18 15.18 7.98
N LEU A 293 -5.14 14.46 6.87
CA LEU A 293 -3.93 13.80 6.39
C LEU A 293 -2.92 14.80 5.81
N GLN A 294 -3.36 15.95 5.30
CA GLN A 294 -2.50 17.01 4.73
C GLN A 294 -1.41 16.45 3.81
N GLY A 295 -1.81 15.50 2.98
CA GLY A 295 -0.90 14.88 2.03
C GLY A 295 -0.11 13.69 2.56
N ARG A 296 -0.20 13.33 3.81
CA ARG A 296 0.40 12.09 4.34
C ARG A 296 -0.36 10.88 3.82
N GLY A 297 0.35 9.77 3.60
CA GLY A 297 -0.25 8.49 3.33
C GLY A 297 -0.73 7.79 4.61
N CYS A 298 -1.74 6.92 4.46
CA CYS A 298 -2.22 6.04 5.52
C CYS A 298 -2.40 4.62 4.98
N TYR A 299 -2.43 3.61 5.85
CA TYR A 299 -2.60 2.22 5.42
C TYR A 299 -4.02 1.91 4.96
N ASP A 300 -5.02 2.61 5.50
CA ASP A 300 -6.43 2.39 5.16
C ASP A 300 -7.24 3.66 5.47
N LEU A 301 -7.89 4.22 4.46
CA LEU A 301 -8.72 5.42 4.58
C LEU A 301 -9.98 5.20 5.41
N GLU A 302 -10.54 3.97 5.42
CA GLU A 302 -11.69 3.62 6.25
C GLU A 302 -11.32 3.62 7.73
N ILE A 303 -10.16 3.04 8.04
CA ILE A 303 -9.64 3.05 9.42
C ILE A 303 -9.39 4.49 9.88
N GLU A 304 -8.75 5.32 9.06
CA GLU A 304 -8.52 6.74 9.39
C GLU A 304 -9.84 7.49 9.63
N TRP A 305 -10.85 7.23 8.81
CA TRP A 305 -12.18 7.81 9.00
C TRP A 305 -12.82 7.38 10.31
N GLN A 306 -12.77 6.09 10.65
CA GLN A 306 -13.26 5.57 11.92
C GLN A 306 -12.52 6.20 13.12
N GLU A 307 -11.19 6.35 13.02
CA GLU A 307 -10.39 7.03 14.06
C GLU A 307 -10.85 8.48 14.29
N LEU A 308 -11.21 9.20 13.24
CA LEU A 308 -11.72 10.56 13.33
C LEU A 308 -13.13 10.59 13.92
N CYS A 309 -14.03 9.77 13.42
CA CYS A 309 -15.43 9.71 13.86
C CYS A 309 -15.58 9.28 15.31
N TYR A 310 -14.79 8.29 15.74
CA TYR A 310 -14.93 7.65 17.05
C TYR A 310 -13.79 8.01 18.02
N ARG A 311 -13.09 9.11 17.77
CA ARG A 311 -11.93 9.53 18.59
C ARG A 311 -12.23 9.52 20.09
N ASP A 312 -13.29 10.20 20.50
CA ASP A 312 -13.65 10.35 21.92
C ASP A 312 -14.09 9.00 22.51
N LEU A 313 -14.80 8.19 21.73
CA LEU A 313 -15.18 6.84 22.09
C LEU A 313 -13.94 5.97 22.35
N TYR A 314 -12.99 5.99 21.43
CA TYR A 314 -11.78 5.18 21.54
C TYR A 314 -10.87 5.66 22.68
N GLN A 315 -10.76 6.97 22.91
CA GLN A 315 -10.01 7.51 24.05
C GLN A 315 -10.63 7.08 25.39
N SER A 316 -11.95 7.17 25.51
CA SER A 316 -12.66 6.75 26.74
C SER A 316 -12.58 5.23 26.94
N PHE A 317 -12.68 4.44 25.87
CA PHE A 317 -12.46 3.00 25.89
C PHE A 317 -11.05 2.64 26.35
N ALA A 318 -10.02 3.25 25.77
CA ALA A 318 -8.62 3.04 26.14
C ALA A 318 -8.38 3.33 27.62
N ALA A 319 -8.86 4.48 28.11
CA ALA A 319 -8.71 4.87 29.50
C ALA A 319 -9.34 3.87 30.46
N PHE A 320 -10.51 3.32 30.10
CA PHE A 320 -11.18 2.31 30.91
C PHE A 320 -10.49 0.94 30.80
N ALA A 321 -10.23 0.45 29.59
CA ALA A 321 -9.63 -0.85 29.36
C ALA A 321 -8.22 -0.96 29.96
N THR A 322 -7.38 0.06 29.79
CA THR A 322 -6.03 0.08 30.38
C THR A 322 -6.02 0.18 31.90
N SER A 323 -7.08 0.69 32.53
CA SER A 323 -7.23 0.69 33.99
C SER A 323 -7.67 -0.68 34.55
N VAL A 324 -8.18 -1.58 33.73
CA VAL A 324 -8.76 -2.85 34.15
C VAL A 324 -7.92 -4.05 33.75
N ILE A 325 -7.54 -4.15 32.46
CA ILE A 325 -6.97 -5.37 31.90
C ILE A 325 -5.60 -5.74 32.50
N PRO A 326 -4.64 -4.81 32.67
CA PRO A 326 -3.37 -5.14 33.31
C PRO A 326 -3.53 -5.60 34.78
N GLU A 327 -4.46 -5.02 35.50
CA GLU A 327 -4.73 -5.41 36.90
C GLU A 327 -5.31 -6.83 37.00
N ILE A 328 -6.22 -7.19 36.07
CA ILE A 328 -6.73 -8.56 35.98
C ILE A 328 -5.61 -9.54 35.64
N HIS A 329 -4.76 -9.19 34.69
CA HIS A 329 -3.61 -10.01 34.33
C HIS A 329 -2.70 -10.26 35.55
N GLY A 330 -2.40 -9.22 36.34
CA GLY A 330 -1.62 -9.34 37.55
C GLY A 330 -2.30 -10.20 38.63
N MET A 331 -3.63 -10.11 38.76
CA MET A 331 -4.39 -10.94 39.72
C MET A 331 -4.37 -12.43 39.36
N LEU A 332 -4.39 -12.74 38.07
CA LEU A 332 -4.48 -14.12 37.57
C LEU A 332 -3.10 -14.77 37.37
N ASN A 333 -2.06 -13.97 37.19
CA ASN A 333 -0.66 -14.39 37.03
C ASN A 333 0.22 -13.77 38.14
N PRO A 334 0.00 -14.12 39.43
CA PRO A 334 0.80 -13.55 40.51
C PRO A 334 2.27 -13.93 40.38
N VAL A 335 3.15 -13.01 40.69
CA VAL A 335 4.62 -13.21 40.68
C VAL A 335 5.07 -14.19 41.79
N THR A 336 4.19 -14.48 42.76
CA THR A 336 4.44 -15.41 43.88
C THR A 336 3.87 -16.78 43.61
N ASP A 337 4.53 -17.83 44.09
CA ASP A 337 4.09 -19.24 43.94
C ASP A 337 2.75 -19.56 44.64
N GLU A 338 2.29 -18.67 45.51
CA GLU A 338 1.01 -18.82 46.20
C GLU A 338 -0.16 -18.23 45.39
N LYS A 339 -1.07 -19.06 44.93
CA LYS A 339 -2.30 -18.61 44.28
C LYS A 339 -3.20 -17.89 45.28
N PRO A 340 -3.74 -16.71 44.91
CA PRO A 340 -4.67 -15.99 45.77
C PRO A 340 -5.94 -16.79 46.03
N THR A 341 -6.43 -16.70 47.29
CA THR A 341 -7.71 -17.29 47.66
C THR A 341 -8.89 -16.56 47.04
N ALA A 342 -10.04 -17.21 46.90
CA ALA A 342 -11.27 -16.60 46.41
C ALA A 342 -11.66 -15.32 47.18
N ALA A 343 -11.41 -15.29 48.51
CA ALA A 343 -11.67 -14.12 49.35
C ALA A 343 -10.72 -12.95 49.05
N GLN A 344 -9.46 -13.25 48.77
CA GLN A 344 -8.46 -12.24 48.36
C GLN A 344 -8.81 -11.68 46.99
N LEU A 345 -9.15 -12.54 46.03
CA LEU A 345 -9.55 -12.11 44.68
C LEU A 345 -10.81 -11.24 44.70
N LYS A 346 -11.82 -11.61 45.49
CA LYS A 346 -13.03 -10.77 45.68
C LYS A 346 -12.66 -9.36 46.19
N LYS A 347 -11.75 -9.28 47.15
CA LYS A 347 -11.29 -8.00 47.70
C LYS A 347 -10.52 -7.18 46.64
N GLN A 348 -9.67 -7.85 45.89
CA GLN A 348 -8.89 -7.18 44.80
C GLN A 348 -9.81 -6.69 43.68
N VAL A 349 -10.73 -7.52 43.20
CA VAL A 349 -11.72 -7.14 42.19
C VAL A 349 -12.58 -5.98 42.66
N LYS A 350 -13.04 -6.01 43.90
CA LYS A 350 -13.79 -4.87 44.45
C LYS A 350 -12.99 -3.59 44.43
N ALA A 351 -11.73 -3.62 44.88
CA ALA A 351 -10.86 -2.46 44.86
C ALA A 351 -10.62 -1.95 43.41
N LEU A 352 -10.43 -2.87 42.44
CA LEU A 352 -10.29 -2.54 41.03
C LEU A 352 -11.55 -1.88 40.48
N VAL A 353 -12.72 -2.47 40.73
CA VAL A 353 -14.01 -1.92 40.29
C VAL A 353 -14.21 -0.52 40.87
N ASP A 354 -13.95 -0.32 42.16
CA ASP A 354 -14.07 1.00 42.80
C ASP A 354 -13.08 2.02 42.18
N SER A 355 -11.85 1.62 41.87
CA SER A 355 -10.83 2.50 41.30
C SER A 355 -11.13 2.92 39.85
N CYS A 356 -11.69 2.04 39.04
CA CYS A 356 -11.99 2.30 37.63
C CYS A 356 -13.37 2.94 37.39
N LYS A 357 -14.15 3.20 38.46
CA LYS A 357 -15.55 3.69 38.35
C LYS A 357 -15.68 4.92 37.44
N ASN A 358 -14.85 5.93 37.64
CA ASN A 358 -14.92 7.18 36.88
C ASN A 358 -14.62 6.96 35.40
N ALA A 359 -13.60 6.14 35.08
CA ALA A 359 -13.26 5.79 33.71
C ALA A 359 -14.38 5.00 33.03
N ALA A 360 -14.98 4.04 33.77
CA ALA A 360 -16.09 3.23 33.29
C ALA A 360 -17.33 4.09 32.99
N ILE A 361 -17.74 4.95 33.90
CA ILE A 361 -18.91 5.81 33.69
C ILE A 361 -18.66 6.78 32.53
N ASN A 362 -17.47 7.36 32.45
CA ASN A 362 -17.10 8.23 31.31
C ASN A 362 -17.22 7.45 29.98
N PHE A 363 -16.65 6.25 29.90
CA PHE A 363 -16.77 5.41 28.71
C PHE A 363 -18.23 5.10 28.38
N TYR A 364 -19.02 4.61 29.32
CA TYR A 364 -20.42 4.26 29.08
C TYR A 364 -21.27 5.47 28.69
N THR A 365 -21.03 6.64 29.29
CA THR A 365 -21.71 7.88 28.90
C THR A 365 -21.33 8.29 27.46
N THR A 366 -20.04 8.28 27.15
CA THR A 366 -19.55 8.62 25.80
C THR A 366 -20.10 7.65 24.77
N ALA A 367 -20.02 6.34 25.01
CA ALA A 367 -20.49 5.33 24.09
C ALA A 367 -22.02 5.40 23.86
N ASN A 368 -22.80 5.67 24.90
CA ASN A 368 -24.25 5.87 24.77
C ASN A 368 -24.58 7.08 23.90
N ASN A 369 -23.77 8.14 23.89
CA ASN A 369 -23.96 9.29 23.01
C ASN A 369 -23.72 8.93 21.54
N PHE A 370 -22.89 7.94 21.23
CA PHE A 370 -22.69 7.43 19.86
C PHE A 370 -23.77 6.41 19.45
N ALA A 371 -24.54 5.88 20.38
CA ALA A 371 -25.56 4.85 20.16
C ALA A 371 -26.98 5.41 20.10
N GLN A 372 -27.18 6.61 19.55
CA GLN A 372 -28.49 7.31 19.54
C GLN A 372 -29.62 6.54 18.86
N ASP A 373 -29.29 5.56 18.01
CA ASP A 373 -30.20 4.72 17.26
C ASP A 373 -30.59 3.42 18.00
N VAL A 374 -30.06 3.19 19.21
CA VAL A 374 -30.27 1.95 19.98
C VAL A 374 -30.57 2.30 21.44
N GLU A 375 -31.60 1.67 22.00
CA GLU A 375 -31.92 1.80 23.43
C GLU A 375 -30.95 0.98 24.28
N LEU A 376 -30.14 1.68 25.07
CA LEU A 376 -29.13 1.09 25.96
C LEU A 376 -29.40 1.45 27.41
N PRO A 377 -28.95 0.61 28.37
CA PRO A 377 -29.04 0.94 29.79
C PRO A 377 -28.23 2.20 30.12
N GLU A 378 -28.63 2.94 31.14
CA GLU A 378 -27.86 4.08 31.66
C GLU A 378 -26.42 3.67 32.09
N ALA A 379 -25.48 4.57 32.01
CA ALA A 379 -24.05 4.33 32.30
C ALA A 379 -23.81 3.70 33.69
N GLU A 380 -24.51 4.16 34.71
CA GLU A 380 -24.41 3.59 36.07
C GLU A 380 -24.89 2.12 36.14
N LYS A 381 -25.94 1.78 35.40
CA LYS A 381 -26.43 0.40 35.28
C LYS A 381 -25.45 -0.47 34.51
N GLN A 382 -24.87 0.04 33.44
CA GLN A 382 -23.85 -0.68 32.67
C GLN A 382 -22.61 -0.95 33.53
N TYR A 383 -22.12 0.06 34.28
CA TYR A 383 -21.04 -0.12 35.24
C TYR A 383 -21.36 -1.20 36.28
N THR A 384 -22.57 -1.18 36.82
CA THR A 384 -23.00 -2.21 37.81
C THR A 384 -23.00 -3.63 37.22
N ASN A 385 -23.43 -3.75 35.96
CA ASN A 385 -23.43 -5.04 35.24
C ASN A 385 -21.98 -5.48 34.93
N PHE A 386 -21.12 -4.57 34.49
CA PHE A 386 -19.71 -4.83 34.33
C PHE A 386 -19.03 -5.34 35.59
N ALA A 387 -19.24 -4.66 36.73
CA ALA A 387 -18.69 -5.05 38.02
C ALA A 387 -19.06 -6.49 38.43
N LYS A 388 -20.34 -6.83 38.29
CA LYS A 388 -20.83 -8.18 38.58
C LYS A 388 -20.23 -9.23 37.63
N LEU A 389 -20.16 -8.92 36.35
CA LEU A 389 -19.61 -9.84 35.35
C LEU A 389 -18.10 -10.02 35.57
N LEU A 390 -17.34 -8.96 35.82
CA LEU A 390 -15.91 -9.02 36.12
C LEU A 390 -15.62 -9.87 37.36
N GLU A 391 -16.33 -9.65 38.47
CA GLU A 391 -16.19 -10.49 39.68
C GLU A 391 -16.41 -11.96 39.35
N LYS A 392 -17.46 -12.29 38.61
CA LYS A 392 -17.78 -13.67 38.20
C LYS A 392 -16.64 -14.25 37.32
N LEU A 393 -16.12 -13.50 36.36
CA LEU A 393 -15.06 -13.96 35.47
C LEU A 393 -13.75 -14.23 36.24
N VAL A 394 -13.33 -13.32 37.10
CA VAL A 394 -12.07 -13.47 37.87
C VAL A 394 -12.15 -14.65 38.84
N LEU A 395 -13.30 -14.86 39.48
CA LEU A 395 -13.49 -16.01 40.37
C LEU A 395 -13.49 -17.35 39.62
N LEU A 396 -14.12 -17.40 38.44
CA LEU A 396 -14.11 -18.60 37.60
C LEU A 396 -12.70 -18.91 37.08
N ALA A 397 -11.91 -17.87 36.81
CA ALA A 397 -10.53 -17.98 36.39
C ALA A 397 -9.62 -18.62 37.46
N ALA A 398 -9.89 -18.35 38.71
CA ALA A 398 -9.13 -18.90 39.81
C ALA A 398 -9.49 -20.37 40.14
N GLU A 399 -10.59 -20.87 39.59
CA GLU A 399 -10.96 -22.29 39.71
C GLU A 399 -9.99 -23.14 38.85
N LYS A 400 -9.65 -24.36 39.33
CA LYS A 400 -8.77 -25.27 38.59
C LYS A 400 -9.39 -25.59 37.21
N PRO A 401 -8.61 -25.54 36.13
CA PRO A 401 -9.13 -25.87 34.80
C PRO A 401 -9.76 -27.27 34.80
N ALA A 402 -11.00 -27.32 34.39
CA ALA A 402 -11.70 -28.58 34.22
C ALA A 402 -11.23 -29.24 32.94
N LYS A 403 -10.66 -30.43 33.08
CA LYS A 403 -10.49 -31.52 32.09
C LYS A 403 -10.37 -31.19 30.59
N LYS A 404 -9.62 -32.04 29.91
CA LYS A 404 -9.21 -32.15 28.48
C LYS A 404 -9.92 -31.26 27.42
N PRO A 405 -9.18 -30.79 26.39
CA PRO A 405 -9.76 -29.92 25.33
C PRO A 405 -11.01 -30.43 24.63
N GLU A 406 -11.17 -31.75 24.53
CA GLU A 406 -12.34 -32.40 23.91
C GLU A 406 -13.64 -32.16 24.70
N ASP A 407 -13.58 -32.05 26.02
CA ASP A 407 -14.72 -31.76 26.88
C ASP A 407 -15.19 -30.32 26.76
N VAL A 408 -14.29 -29.40 26.34
CA VAL A 408 -14.55 -27.96 26.18
C VAL A 408 -15.50 -27.72 25.02
N MET A 409 -15.17 -28.28 23.86
CA MET A 409 -16.00 -28.11 22.65
C MET A 409 -17.38 -28.73 22.83
N ALA A 410 -17.47 -29.84 23.57
CA ALA A 410 -18.76 -30.47 23.91
C ALA A 410 -19.58 -29.60 24.87
N ALA A 411 -18.92 -28.94 25.85
CA ALA A 411 -19.55 -28.03 26.78
C ALA A 411 -20.01 -26.72 26.13
N LEU A 412 -19.18 -26.17 25.24
CA LEU A 412 -19.52 -24.96 24.46
C LEU A 412 -20.70 -25.20 23.53
N LYS A 413 -20.77 -26.35 22.87
CA LYS A 413 -21.93 -26.74 22.04
C LYS A 413 -23.23 -26.94 22.87
N LYS A 414 -23.12 -27.18 24.16
CA LYS A 414 -24.27 -27.34 25.09
C LYS A 414 -24.63 -26.05 25.81
N ALA A 415 -23.84 -24.96 25.64
CA ALA A 415 -24.14 -23.68 26.24
C ALA A 415 -25.45 -23.13 25.64
N LYS A 416 -26.45 -22.91 26.48
CA LYS A 416 -27.80 -22.48 26.07
C LYS A 416 -27.96 -20.96 26.03
N ASP A 417 -27.03 -20.25 26.63
CA ASP A 417 -27.00 -18.80 26.76
C ASP A 417 -25.55 -18.28 26.86
N THR A 418 -25.39 -16.97 26.72
CA THR A 418 -24.09 -16.28 26.81
C THR A 418 -23.39 -16.52 28.14
N ASP A 419 -24.13 -16.61 29.26
CA ASP A 419 -23.56 -16.81 30.58
C ASP A 419 -22.95 -18.21 30.74
N SER A 420 -23.61 -19.24 30.23
CA SER A 420 -23.06 -20.60 30.22
C SER A 420 -21.86 -20.76 29.26
N PHE A 421 -21.87 -20.06 28.17
CA PHE A 421 -20.75 -20.00 27.21
C PHE A 421 -19.50 -19.35 27.86
N ILE A 422 -19.65 -18.15 28.45
CA ILE A 422 -18.59 -17.45 29.15
C ILE A 422 -18.03 -18.28 30.31
N LYS A 423 -18.92 -18.90 31.12
CA LYS A 423 -18.51 -19.78 32.20
C LYS A 423 -17.63 -20.93 31.70
N THR A 424 -18.00 -21.54 30.60
CA THR A 424 -17.26 -22.66 30.01
C THR A 424 -15.90 -22.19 29.50
N LEU A 425 -15.84 -21.06 28.79
CA LEU A 425 -14.60 -20.46 28.30
C LEU A 425 -13.64 -20.08 29.44
N ALA A 426 -14.13 -19.39 30.47
CA ALA A 426 -13.31 -18.93 31.57
C ALA A 426 -12.68 -20.10 32.37
N THR A 427 -13.37 -21.25 32.47
CA THR A 427 -12.83 -22.42 33.19
C THR A 427 -11.88 -23.29 32.34
N THR A 428 -11.83 -23.11 31.02
CA THR A 428 -11.14 -24.04 30.13
C THR A 428 -9.96 -23.43 29.40
N LYS A 429 -9.93 -22.08 29.22
CA LYS A 429 -8.91 -21.35 28.52
C LYS A 429 -8.50 -20.09 29.27
N PRO A 430 -7.66 -20.23 30.32
CA PRO A 430 -7.23 -19.08 31.12
C PRO A 430 -6.48 -18.01 30.30
N GLU A 431 -5.87 -18.34 29.20
CA GLU A 431 -5.24 -17.42 28.28
C GLU A 431 -6.20 -16.41 27.62
N LEU A 432 -7.52 -16.65 27.70
CA LEU A 432 -8.53 -15.76 27.12
C LEU A 432 -9.11 -14.72 28.12
N TYR A 433 -8.47 -14.55 29.27
CA TYR A 433 -9.02 -13.60 30.28
C TYR A 433 -9.03 -12.16 29.84
N GLU A 434 -8.02 -11.73 29.13
CA GLU A 434 -7.94 -10.36 28.62
C GLU A 434 -9.08 -10.08 27.66
N GLN A 435 -9.36 -11.01 26.74
CA GLN A 435 -10.48 -10.94 25.81
C GLN A 435 -11.83 -10.98 26.54
N LEU A 436 -11.95 -11.83 27.57
CA LEU A 436 -13.19 -11.92 28.37
C LEU A 436 -13.40 -10.65 29.23
N ALA A 437 -12.34 -10.04 29.73
CA ALA A 437 -12.41 -8.76 30.43
C ALA A 437 -12.81 -7.63 29.46
N CYS A 438 -12.24 -7.59 28.27
CA CYS A 438 -12.65 -6.67 27.22
C CYS A 438 -14.14 -6.85 26.87
N TYR A 439 -14.57 -8.10 26.68
CA TYR A 439 -15.99 -8.38 26.45
C TYR A 439 -16.87 -7.90 27.60
N ALA A 440 -16.44 -8.06 28.87
CA ALA A 440 -17.20 -7.54 30.01
C ALA A 440 -17.37 -6.02 29.97
N ILE A 441 -16.35 -5.29 29.50
CA ILE A 441 -16.40 -3.83 29.29
C ILE A 441 -17.44 -3.46 28.24
N ILE A 442 -17.45 -4.15 27.09
CA ILE A 442 -18.28 -3.79 25.92
C ILE A 442 -19.58 -4.60 25.80
N LYS A 443 -19.91 -5.46 26.76
CA LYS A 443 -21.00 -6.43 26.64
C LYS A 443 -22.32 -5.82 26.16
N SER A 444 -22.76 -4.71 26.72
CA SER A 444 -24.04 -4.08 26.33
C SER A 444 -24.04 -3.60 24.87
N TYR A 445 -22.89 -3.22 24.34
CA TYR A 445 -22.72 -2.81 22.95
C TYR A 445 -22.57 -4.02 22.02
N ALA A 446 -21.90 -5.08 22.48
CA ALA A 446 -21.81 -6.34 21.74
C ALA A 446 -23.18 -6.99 21.59
N ASP A 447 -23.96 -7.03 22.66
CA ASP A 447 -25.34 -7.54 22.64
C ASP A 447 -26.27 -6.73 21.72
N ALA A 448 -25.97 -5.45 21.51
CA ALA A 448 -26.67 -4.52 20.63
C ALA A 448 -26.11 -4.50 19.18
N GLY A 449 -25.09 -5.30 18.86
CA GLY A 449 -24.46 -5.34 17.54
C GLY A 449 -23.55 -4.12 17.19
N LEU A 450 -23.21 -3.31 18.19
CA LEU A 450 -22.41 -2.08 17.99
C LEU A 450 -20.89 -2.33 18.06
N SER A 451 -20.45 -3.46 18.61
CA SER A 451 -19.01 -3.76 18.78
C SER A 451 -18.26 -3.87 17.44
N GLU A 452 -18.89 -4.46 16.42
CA GLU A 452 -18.32 -4.52 15.06
C GLU A 452 -18.33 -3.15 14.40
N ARG A 453 -19.46 -2.42 14.47
CA ARG A 453 -19.61 -1.06 13.94
C ARG A 453 -18.54 -0.10 14.48
N TRP A 454 -18.17 -0.25 15.74
CA TRP A 454 -17.16 0.57 16.41
C TRP A 454 -15.77 -0.08 16.47
N ALA A 455 -15.56 -1.17 15.77
CA ALA A 455 -14.26 -1.87 15.64
C ALA A 455 -13.53 -2.11 16.98
N PHE A 456 -14.24 -2.44 18.07
CA PHE A 456 -13.62 -2.63 19.38
C PHE A 456 -12.61 -3.78 19.42
N GLU A 457 -12.77 -4.83 18.58
CA GLU A 457 -11.79 -5.90 18.46
C GLU A 457 -10.45 -5.36 17.96
N ARG A 458 -10.47 -4.50 16.93
CA ARG A 458 -9.27 -3.85 16.42
C ARG A 458 -8.61 -2.99 17.51
N LYS A 459 -9.41 -2.17 18.20
CA LYS A 459 -8.90 -1.31 19.28
C LYS A 459 -8.34 -2.08 20.45
N PHE A 460 -8.94 -3.20 20.81
CA PHE A 460 -8.39 -4.10 21.81
C PHE A 460 -7.01 -4.63 21.40
N ASN A 461 -6.88 -5.12 20.17
CA ASN A 461 -5.61 -5.64 19.66
C ASN A 461 -4.52 -4.56 19.60
N GLU A 462 -4.86 -3.32 19.23
CA GLU A 462 -3.91 -2.19 19.22
C GLU A 462 -3.37 -1.82 20.60
N TYR A 463 -4.16 -2.02 21.66
CA TYR A 463 -3.76 -1.63 23.01
C TYR A 463 -3.10 -2.76 23.80
N PHE A 464 -3.30 -4.02 23.47
CA PHE A 464 -2.90 -5.16 24.29
C PHE A 464 -2.09 -6.24 23.56
N HIS A 465 -1.90 -6.11 22.26
CA HIS A 465 -1.07 -7.00 21.41
C HIS A 465 -0.16 -6.21 20.47
#